data_dc85dd6111c7dae353d31d4e58bfd51b
#
_entry.id   dc85dd6111c7dae353d31d4e58bfd51b
#
_cell.length_a   1.000
_cell.length_b   1.000
_cell.length_c   1.000
_cell.angle_alpha   90.00
_cell.angle_beta   90.00
_cell.angle_gamma   90.00
#
_symmetry.space_group_name_H-M   'P 1'
#
loop_
_entity.id
_entity.type
_entity.pdbx_description
1 polymer ?
#
loop_
_entity_poly.entity_id
_entity_poly.type
_entity_poly.pdbx_seq_one_letter_code
_entity_poly.pdbx_strand_id
1 'polypeptide(L)'
;MMTNETLETLKTRRSCRAYKPDQITEAELAAVLEAGTYAPTAMGLQSPKIVVIQDEATRARLSRMNAAVMGREGSDPMYGAPTYLLVLADAHRPTAQQDGSLVMGNLMNAAAS
;
A
#
# COMPACT_ATOMS: atom_id res chain seq x y z
N MET A 1 -12.71 23.05 17.79
CA MET A 1 -12.71 22.14 16.62
C MET A 1 -12.51 20.72 17.12
N MET A 2 -13.31 19.81 16.62
CA MET A 2 -13.20 18.40 17.01
C MET A 2 -11.95 17.76 16.39
N THR A 3 -11.22 16.96 17.17
CA THR A 3 -10.09 16.19 16.69
C THR A 3 -9.98 14.88 17.48
N ASN A 4 -9.30 13.91 16.91
CA ASN A 4 -8.92 12.64 17.52
C ASN A 4 -7.77 12.04 16.70
N GLU A 5 -7.22 10.92 17.16
CA GLU A 5 -6.07 10.28 16.50
C GLU A 5 -6.33 9.96 15.03
N THR A 6 -7.54 9.49 14.71
CA THR A 6 -7.90 9.17 13.32
C THR A 6 -7.87 10.43 12.44
N LEU A 7 -8.50 11.50 12.89
CA LEU A 7 -8.52 12.75 12.13
C LEU A 7 -7.12 13.33 11.98
N GLU A 8 -6.29 13.23 13.00
CA GLU A 8 -4.90 13.71 12.91
C GLU A 8 -4.10 12.88 11.91
N THR A 9 -4.22 11.56 11.92
CA THR A 9 -3.53 10.70 10.94
C THR A 9 -3.93 11.06 9.52
N LEU A 10 -5.23 11.23 9.26
CA LEU A 10 -5.72 11.60 7.94
C LEU A 10 -5.15 12.93 7.44
N LYS A 11 -4.99 13.89 8.34
CA LYS A 11 -4.47 15.22 8.01
C LYS A 11 -2.94 15.26 7.88
N THR A 12 -2.24 14.48 8.68
CA THR A 12 -0.78 14.58 8.81
C THR A 12 0.00 13.58 7.96
N ARG A 13 -0.66 12.54 7.46
CA ARG A 13 -0.01 11.59 6.56
C ARG A 13 0.62 12.33 5.37
N ARG A 14 1.81 11.93 5.00
CA ARG A 14 2.53 12.48 3.84
C ARG A 14 3.08 11.35 2.98
N SER A 15 3.27 11.61 1.70
CA SER A 15 3.98 10.71 0.83
C SER A 15 5.42 10.58 1.29
N CYS A 16 5.83 9.36 1.58
CA CYS A 16 7.20 9.06 2.00
C CYS A 16 8.00 8.57 0.80
N ARG A 17 9.16 9.15 0.56
CA ARG A 17 10.05 8.81 -0.56
C ARG A 17 11.47 8.51 -0.11
N ALA A 18 11.64 8.18 1.17
CA ALA A 18 12.89 7.70 1.75
C ALA A 18 12.53 6.73 2.86
N TYR A 19 13.09 5.55 2.84
CA TYR A 19 12.80 4.49 3.78
C TYR A 19 14.07 4.01 4.46
N LYS A 20 13.93 3.57 5.71
CA LYS A 20 15.01 2.91 6.42
C LYS A 20 15.25 1.53 5.80
N PRO A 21 16.49 1.02 5.84
CA PRO A 21 16.77 -0.34 5.35
C PRO A 21 16.19 -1.44 6.24
N ASP A 22 15.82 -1.09 7.47
CA ASP A 22 15.28 -2.03 8.46
C ASP A 22 13.92 -2.54 8.00
N GLN A 23 13.72 -3.87 8.11
CA GLN A 23 12.46 -4.47 7.76
C GLN A 23 11.40 -4.17 8.82
N ILE A 24 10.17 -3.96 8.38
CA ILE A 24 9.01 -3.84 9.26
C ILE A 24 8.86 -5.12 10.10
N THR A 25 8.45 -4.99 11.35
CA THR A 25 8.20 -6.15 12.21
C THR A 25 6.95 -6.91 11.74
N GLU A 26 6.87 -8.19 12.10
CA GLU A 26 5.68 -9.00 11.78
C GLU A 26 4.41 -8.41 12.40
N ALA A 27 4.50 -7.91 13.63
CA ALA A 27 3.36 -7.31 14.32
C ALA A 27 2.87 -6.03 13.62
N GLU A 28 3.82 -5.17 13.22
CA GLU A 28 3.50 -3.95 12.48
C GLU A 28 2.87 -4.27 11.12
N LEU A 29 3.46 -5.22 10.39
CA LEU A 29 2.93 -5.66 9.10
C LEU A 29 1.51 -6.22 9.25
N ALA A 30 1.29 -7.07 10.25
CA ALA A 30 -0.03 -7.66 10.52
C ALA A 30 -1.08 -6.57 10.79
N ALA A 31 -0.74 -5.54 11.57
CA ALA A 31 -1.64 -4.44 11.88
C ALA A 31 -2.02 -3.64 10.61
N VAL A 32 -1.05 -3.35 9.76
CA VAL A 32 -1.28 -2.64 8.50
C VAL A 32 -2.17 -3.48 7.56
N LEU A 33 -1.87 -4.77 7.40
CA LEU A 33 -2.66 -5.66 6.56
C LEU A 33 -4.10 -5.79 7.07
N GLU A 34 -4.27 -5.96 8.37
CA GLU A 34 -5.60 -6.01 8.97
C GLU A 34 -6.41 -4.75 8.63
N ALA A 35 -5.83 -3.57 8.79
CA ALA A 35 -6.49 -2.32 8.45
C ALA A 35 -6.96 -2.31 6.98
N GLY A 36 -6.15 -2.83 6.06
CA GLY A 36 -6.50 -2.95 4.65
C GLY A 36 -7.73 -3.84 4.43
N THR A 37 -7.87 -4.91 5.21
CA THR A 37 -9.01 -5.84 5.08
C THR A 37 -10.33 -5.27 5.57
N TYR A 38 -10.30 -4.18 6.32
CA TYR A 38 -11.50 -3.49 6.81
C TYR A 38 -11.97 -2.36 5.92
N ALA A 39 -11.32 -2.12 4.80
CA ALA A 39 -11.80 -1.13 3.85
C ALA A 39 -13.16 -1.53 3.27
N PRO A 40 -14.09 -0.59 3.09
CA PRO A 40 -15.37 -0.90 2.46
C PRO A 40 -15.18 -1.25 0.99
N THR A 41 -15.97 -2.19 0.51
CA THR A 41 -16.00 -2.58 -0.90
C THR A 41 -17.46 -2.70 -1.36
N ALA A 42 -17.67 -2.60 -2.66
CA ALA A 42 -19.02 -2.69 -3.21
C ALA A 42 -19.67 -4.02 -2.81
N MET A 43 -20.89 -3.95 -2.27
CA MET A 43 -21.68 -5.08 -1.79
C MET A 43 -20.98 -5.93 -0.71
N GLY A 44 -19.93 -5.41 -0.09
CA GLY A 44 -19.16 -6.13 0.94
C GLY A 44 -18.44 -7.38 0.43
N LEU A 45 -18.17 -7.48 -0.87
CA LEU A 45 -17.59 -8.69 -1.45
C LEU A 45 -16.11 -8.88 -1.18
N GLN A 46 -15.42 -7.83 -0.73
CA GLN A 46 -13.99 -7.88 -0.36
C GLN A 46 -13.12 -8.49 -1.47
N SER A 47 -13.37 -8.08 -2.70
CA SER A 47 -12.71 -8.63 -3.89
C SER A 47 -11.23 -8.25 -4.04
N PRO A 48 -10.73 -7.07 -3.56
CA PRO A 48 -9.30 -6.78 -3.67
C PRO A 48 -8.45 -7.75 -2.86
N LYS A 49 -7.24 -7.99 -3.36
CA LYS A 49 -6.23 -8.80 -2.68
C LYS A 49 -5.01 -7.95 -2.38
N ILE A 50 -4.40 -8.18 -1.23
CA ILE A 50 -3.16 -7.53 -0.83
C ILE A 50 -2.05 -8.55 -0.94
N VAL A 51 -1.02 -8.25 -1.71
CA VAL A 51 0.16 -9.11 -1.87
C VAL A 51 1.32 -8.44 -1.16
N VAL A 52 1.96 -9.18 -0.25
CA VAL A 52 3.15 -8.71 0.48
C VAL A 52 4.39 -9.21 -0.26
N ILE A 53 5.30 -8.30 -0.58
CA ILE A 53 6.53 -8.62 -1.29
C ILE A 53 7.71 -8.11 -0.48
N GLN A 54 8.50 -9.04 0.05
CA GLN A 54 9.69 -8.76 0.85
C GLN A 54 10.94 -9.37 0.24
N ASP A 55 10.81 -10.34 -0.65
CA ASP A 55 11.91 -10.97 -1.35
C ASP A 55 12.70 -9.95 -2.17
N GLU A 56 14.00 -9.88 -1.93
CA GLU A 56 14.85 -8.87 -2.56
C GLU A 56 14.85 -8.96 -4.09
N ALA A 57 14.96 -10.15 -4.64
CA ALA A 57 14.98 -10.35 -6.09
C ALA A 57 13.65 -9.93 -6.73
N THR A 58 12.53 -10.27 -6.11
CA THR A 58 11.20 -9.90 -6.58
C THR A 58 10.99 -8.40 -6.51
N ARG A 59 11.41 -7.76 -5.39
CA ARG A 59 11.33 -6.31 -5.24
C ARG A 59 12.15 -5.60 -6.32
N ALA A 60 13.37 -6.05 -6.56
CA ALA A 60 14.24 -5.47 -7.59
C ALA A 60 13.61 -5.58 -8.98
N ARG A 61 13.01 -6.73 -9.30
CA ARG A 61 12.32 -6.94 -10.57
C ARG A 61 11.12 -6.02 -10.75
N LEU A 62 10.28 -5.89 -9.72
CA LEU A 62 9.13 -4.99 -9.76
C LEU A 62 9.54 -3.52 -9.88
N SER A 63 10.59 -3.12 -9.18
CA SER A 63 11.14 -1.76 -9.31
C SER A 63 11.57 -1.47 -10.74
N ARG A 64 12.29 -2.39 -11.38
CA ARG A 64 12.71 -2.24 -12.80
C ARG A 64 11.51 -2.17 -13.74
N MET A 65 10.50 -3.03 -13.53
CA MET A 65 9.30 -3.03 -14.37
C MET A 65 8.53 -1.71 -14.25
N ASN A 66 8.38 -1.20 -13.04
CA ASN A 66 7.72 0.08 -12.81
C ASN A 66 8.52 1.24 -13.42
N ALA A 67 9.82 1.23 -13.26
CA ALA A 67 10.68 2.26 -13.84
C ALA A 67 10.56 2.30 -15.37
N ALA A 68 10.49 1.13 -16.02
CA ALA A 68 10.31 1.02 -17.45
C ALA A 68 8.95 1.60 -17.89
N VAL A 69 7.86 1.25 -17.19
CA VAL A 69 6.52 1.77 -17.48
C VAL A 69 6.46 3.29 -17.33
N MET A 70 7.17 3.83 -16.33
CA MET A 70 7.22 5.27 -16.08
C MET A 70 8.15 6.02 -17.05
N GLY A 71 8.87 5.33 -17.90
CA GLY A 71 9.88 5.94 -18.78
C GLY A 71 11.11 6.46 -18.01
N ARG A 72 11.41 5.88 -16.85
CA ARG A 72 12.52 6.27 -15.97
C ARG A 72 13.43 5.08 -15.67
N GLU A 73 13.86 4.39 -16.70
CA GLU A 73 14.78 3.25 -16.55
C GLU A 73 16.02 3.65 -15.77
N GLY A 74 16.47 2.75 -14.88
CA GLY A 74 17.60 3.00 -14.00
C GLY A 74 17.24 3.69 -12.68
N SER A 75 16.00 4.17 -12.50
CA SER A 75 15.53 4.71 -11.25
C SER A 75 14.91 3.61 -10.36
N ASP A 76 14.71 3.91 -9.07
CA ASP A 76 13.94 3.06 -8.16
C ASP A 76 12.68 3.80 -7.71
N PRO A 77 11.53 3.56 -8.36
CA PRO A 77 10.28 4.22 -7.98
C PRO A 77 9.72 3.76 -6.64
N MET A 78 10.33 2.75 -6.02
CA MET A 78 9.96 2.27 -4.66
C MET A 78 10.86 2.85 -3.57
N TYR A 79 11.84 3.70 -3.92
CA TYR A 79 12.68 4.45 -2.98
C TYR A 79 13.39 3.56 -1.95
N GLY A 80 13.77 2.34 -2.34
CA GLY A 80 14.49 1.42 -1.47
C GLY A 80 13.66 0.81 -0.34
N ALA A 81 12.35 0.87 -0.42
CA ALA A 81 11.48 0.29 0.61
C ALA A 81 11.74 -1.21 0.77
N PRO A 82 11.89 -1.73 1.99
CA PRO A 82 12.15 -3.15 2.21
C PRO A 82 10.91 -4.04 2.09
N THR A 83 9.72 -3.47 2.10
CA THR A 83 8.45 -4.18 1.89
C THR A 83 7.61 -3.43 0.89
N TYR A 84 7.05 -4.15 -0.09
CA TYR A 84 6.04 -3.63 -1.00
C TYR A 84 4.69 -4.27 -0.69
N LEU A 85 3.65 -3.46 -0.66
CA LEU A 85 2.26 -3.96 -0.61
C LEU A 85 1.62 -3.67 -1.95
N LEU A 86 1.18 -4.72 -2.64
CA LEU A 86 0.54 -4.63 -3.93
C LEU A 86 -0.95 -4.93 -3.77
N VAL A 87 -1.79 -4.00 -4.16
CA VAL A 87 -3.24 -4.20 -4.12
C VAL A 87 -3.72 -4.58 -5.51
N LEU A 88 -4.33 -5.75 -5.63
CA LEU A 88 -4.92 -6.24 -6.87
C LEU A 88 -6.43 -6.12 -6.78
N ALA A 89 -7.04 -5.49 -7.75
CA ALA A 89 -8.49 -5.37 -7.85
C ALA A 89 -9.02 -6.30 -8.95
N ASP A 90 -10.20 -6.86 -8.71
CA ASP A 90 -10.85 -7.74 -9.69
C ASP A 90 -11.39 -6.92 -10.86
N ALA A 91 -10.75 -7.04 -12.01
CA ALA A 91 -11.13 -6.30 -13.23
C ALA A 91 -12.55 -6.60 -13.73
N HIS A 92 -13.14 -7.72 -13.31
CA HIS A 92 -14.53 -8.07 -13.66
C HIS A 92 -15.55 -7.32 -12.81
N ARG A 93 -15.14 -6.63 -11.74
CA ARG A 93 -16.04 -5.84 -10.92
C ARG A 93 -16.11 -4.42 -11.47
N PRO A 94 -17.33 -3.85 -11.66
CA PRO A 94 -17.47 -2.46 -12.14
C PRO A 94 -16.87 -1.43 -11.18
N THR A 95 -16.69 -1.79 -9.89
CA THR A 95 -16.13 -0.92 -8.85
C THR A 95 -14.67 -1.25 -8.53
N ALA A 96 -13.96 -1.97 -9.42
CA ALA A 96 -12.60 -2.44 -9.15
C ALA A 96 -11.65 -1.33 -8.68
N GLN A 97 -11.64 -0.20 -9.38
CA GLN A 97 -10.76 0.93 -9.04
C GLN A 97 -11.10 1.54 -7.68
N GLN A 98 -12.38 1.74 -7.41
CA GLN A 98 -12.84 2.28 -6.14
C GLN A 98 -12.49 1.35 -4.98
N ASP A 99 -12.79 0.06 -5.14
CA ASP A 99 -12.51 -0.95 -4.12
C ASP A 99 -11.01 -1.03 -3.79
N GLY A 100 -10.17 -1.11 -4.81
CA GLY A 100 -8.72 -1.13 -4.64
C GLY A 100 -8.18 0.15 -4.03
N SER A 101 -8.69 1.30 -4.43
CA SER A 101 -8.26 2.60 -3.89
C SER A 101 -8.61 2.75 -2.41
N LEU A 102 -9.76 2.27 -1.98
CA LEU A 102 -10.16 2.31 -0.57
C LEU A 102 -9.26 1.41 0.28
N VAL A 103 -8.90 0.23 -0.21
CA VAL A 103 -7.92 -0.64 0.46
C VAL A 103 -6.58 0.07 0.58
N MET A 104 -6.08 0.69 -0.49
CA MET A 104 -4.84 1.47 -0.46
C MET A 104 -4.90 2.59 0.58
N GLY A 105 -6.03 3.30 0.65
CA GLY A 105 -6.20 4.36 1.63
C GLY A 105 -6.05 3.87 3.07
N ASN A 106 -6.67 2.74 3.40
CA ASN A 106 -6.54 2.13 4.72
C ASN A 106 -5.11 1.71 5.03
N LEU A 107 -4.43 1.07 4.06
CA LEU A 107 -3.03 0.67 4.23
C LEU A 107 -2.13 1.87 4.49
N MET A 108 -2.28 2.94 3.70
CA MET A 108 -1.46 4.14 3.85
C MET A 108 -1.67 4.84 5.19
N ASN A 109 -2.92 4.95 5.64
CA ASN A 109 -3.22 5.58 6.92
C ASN A 109 -2.74 4.74 8.09
N ALA A 110 -2.91 3.42 8.03
CA ALA A 110 -2.38 2.52 9.06
C ALA A 110 -0.85 2.59 9.14
N ALA A 111 -0.17 2.61 8.01
CA ALA A 111 1.28 2.71 7.97
C ALA A 111 1.78 4.06 8.52
N ALA A 112 1.01 5.12 8.37
CA ALA A 112 1.37 6.46 8.88
C ALA A 112 1.08 6.62 10.38
N SER A 113 0.18 5.83 10.92
CA SER A 113 -0.16 5.91 12.34
C SER A 113 0.94 5.30 13.22
#